data_9b9ab7c0d1d2400170257078a8aa6502
#
_entry.id   9b9ab7c0d1d2400170257078a8aa6502
#
_cell.length_a   1.000
_cell.length_b   1.000
_cell.length_c   1.000
_cell.angle_alpha   90.00
_cell.angle_beta   90.00
_cell.angle_gamma   90.00
#
_symmetry.space_group_name_H-M   'P 1'
#
loop_
_entity.id
_entity.type
_entity.pdbx_description
1 polymer ?
#
loop_
_entity_poly.entity_id
_entity_poly.type
_entity_poly.pdbx_seq_one_letter_code
_entity_poly.pdbx_strand_id
1 'polypeptide(L)'
;IVGIFLSLMNAVPLPVGGVNNDGYNALYLGKDKEAVSCFWLQLKINEQLTLGKRLRDMPGEWFAPVPEEKWSNAMCASTEVLAVSRAIDEKEFGTALKMGEKLLEKAAGLIGIQRYALKGEMIFCRLMLDGPGEELRREYREKGFQEFLKRSVYMLSVLRLQYACKRI
;
A
#
# COMPACT_ATOMS: atom_id res chain seq x y z
N ILE A 1 -7.14 19.01 29.32
CA ILE A 1 -6.80 20.15 28.42
C ILE A 1 -6.07 19.65 27.17
N VAL A 2 -5.00 18.81 27.29
CA VAL A 2 -4.24 18.30 26.14
C VAL A 2 -5.13 17.50 25.17
N GLY A 3 -6.00 16.61 25.68
CA GLY A 3 -6.90 15.82 24.84
C GLY A 3 -7.88 16.66 24.02
N ILE A 4 -8.46 17.71 24.61
CA ILE A 4 -9.36 18.64 23.92
C ILE A 4 -8.60 19.39 22.82
N PHE A 5 -7.39 19.84 23.11
CA PHE A 5 -6.55 20.52 22.11
C PHE A 5 -6.21 19.59 20.92
N LEU A 6 -5.80 18.34 21.19
CA LEU A 6 -5.53 17.37 20.14
C LEU A 6 -6.78 17.03 19.33
N SER A 7 -7.95 16.91 19.98
CA SER A 7 -9.21 16.69 19.26
C SER A 7 -9.59 17.87 18.37
N LEU A 8 -9.41 19.11 18.83
CA LEU A 8 -9.65 20.29 18.03
C LEU A 8 -8.67 20.39 16.85
N MET A 9 -7.39 20.12 17.08
CA MET A 9 -6.38 20.06 16.00
C MET A 9 -6.71 19.02 14.94
N ASN A 10 -7.26 17.88 15.36
CA ASN A 10 -7.65 16.82 14.43
C ASN A 10 -8.98 17.11 13.71
N ALA A 11 -9.84 17.95 14.29
CA ALA A 11 -11.10 18.38 13.67
C ALA A 11 -10.91 19.44 12.60
N VAL A 12 -9.86 20.28 12.68
CA VAL A 12 -9.55 21.25 11.62
C VAL A 12 -9.00 20.53 10.40
N PRO A 13 -9.62 20.66 9.19
CA PRO A 13 -9.20 19.93 8.00
C PRO A 13 -7.83 20.41 7.52
N LEU A 14 -6.80 19.63 7.81
CA LEU A 14 -5.42 19.94 7.45
C LEU A 14 -4.72 18.70 6.85
N PRO A 15 -4.00 18.85 5.74
CA PRO A 15 -3.05 17.83 5.30
C PRO A 15 -1.77 17.96 6.14
N VAL A 16 -1.44 16.92 6.92
CA VAL A 16 -0.23 16.88 7.76
C VAL A 16 0.72 15.83 7.24
N GLY A 17 1.89 16.23 6.75
CA GLY A 17 2.92 15.30 6.28
C GLY A 17 2.49 14.41 5.10
N GLY A 18 1.56 14.89 4.25
CA GLY A 18 1.02 14.11 3.13
C GLY A 18 -0.11 13.15 3.51
N VAL A 19 -0.55 13.18 4.76
CA VAL A 19 -1.71 12.41 5.25
C VAL A 19 -2.81 13.38 5.66
N ASN A 20 -4.03 13.11 5.23
CA ASN A 20 -5.18 13.91 5.63
C ASN A 20 -5.59 13.54 7.07
N ASN A 21 -5.83 14.55 7.91
CA ASN A 21 -6.35 14.32 9.24
C ASN A 21 -7.85 13.98 9.23
N ASP A 22 -8.42 13.62 10.38
CA ASP A 22 -9.82 13.19 10.51
C ASP A 22 -10.81 14.28 10.06
N GLY A 23 -10.54 15.54 10.38
CA GLY A 23 -11.39 16.67 9.95
C GLY A 23 -11.40 16.83 8.43
N TYR A 24 -10.27 16.67 7.77
CA TYR A 24 -10.20 16.67 6.31
C TYR A 24 -11.00 15.52 5.72
N ASN A 25 -10.78 14.31 6.23
CA ASN A 25 -11.47 13.11 5.76
C ASN A 25 -13.00 13.22 5.99
N ALA A 26 -13.44 13.72 7.15
CA ALA A 26 -14.86 13.90 7.45
C ALA A 26 -15.55 14.87 6.47
N LEU A 27 -14.87 15.95 6.06
CA LEU A 27 -15.46 16.97 5.18
C LEU A 27 -15.35 16.63 3.68
N TYR A 28 -14.26 15.96 3.28
CA TYR A 28 -13.92 15.80 1.85
C TYR A 28 -14.11 14.39 1.33
N LEU A 29 -13.96 13.35 2.17
CA LEU A 29 -14.15 11.97 1.74
C LEU A 29 -15.55 11.73 1.17
N GLY A 30 -16.60 12.25 1.84
CA GLY A 30 -17.98 12.08 1.44
C GLY A 30 -18.36 12.75 0.11
N LYS A 31 -17.51 13.60 -0.46
CA LYS A 31 -17.74 14.26 -1.75
C LYS A 31 -17.36 13.39 -2.95
N ASP A 32 -16.50 12.41 -2.76
CA ASP A 32 -16.09 11.44 -3.79
C ASP A 32 -16.62 10.05 -3.43
N LYS A 33 -17.67 9.62 -4.12
CA LYS A 33 -18.31 8.31 -3.89
C LYS A 33 -17.35 7.15 -4.07
N GLU A 34 -16.41 7.26 -5.02
CA GLU A 34 -15.40 6.24 -5.26
C GLU A 34 -14.43 6.13 -4.06
N ALA A 35 -13.97 7.26 -3.55
CA ALA A 35 -13.12 7.30 -2.37
C ALA A 35 -13.82 6.71 -1.13
N VAL A 36 -15.12 6.96 -0.95
CA VAL A 36 -15.93 6.35 0.11
C VAL A 36 -16.02 4.84 -0.08
N SER A 37 -16.28 4.38 -1.30
CA SER A 37 -16.33 2.94 -1.63
C SER A 37 -15.00 2.26 -1.35
N CYS A 38 -13.89 2.87 -1.77
CA CYS A 38 -12.54 2.39 -1.49
C CYS A 38 -12.25 2.32 0.02
N PHE A 39 -12.66 3.33 0.78
CA PHE A 39 -12.50 3.34 2.23
C PHE A 39 -13.28 2.21 2.91
N TRP A 40 -14.57 2.03 2.56
CA TRP A 40 -15.38 0.93 3.07
C TRP A 40 -14.79 -0.43 2.75
N LEU A 41 -14.29 -0.59 1.54
CA LEU A 41 -13.67 -1.84 1.11
C LEU A 41 -12.40 -2.14 1.91
N GLN A 42 -11.55 -1.14 2.16
CA GLN A 42 -10.39 -1.30 3.02
C GLN A 42 -10.76 -1.71 4.44
N LEU A 43 -11.84 -1.13 5.02
CA LEU A 43 -12.33 -1.54 6.33
C LEU A 43 -12.77 -3.01 6.34
N LYS A 44 -13.54 -3.44 5.33
CA LYS A 44 -13.95 -4.85 5.19
C LYS A 44 -12.78 -5.81 5.05
N ILE A 45 -11.80 -5.47 4.22
CA ILE A 45 -10.58 -6.27 4.03
C ILE A 45 -9.80 -6.36 5.34
N ASN A 46 -9.59 -5.24 6.02
CA ASN A 46 -8.87 -5.19 7.31
C ASN A 46 -9.58 -6.00 8.39
N GLU A 47 -10.92 -5.96 8.46
CA GLU A 47 -11.69 -6.83 9.35
C GLU A 47 -11.37 -8.31 9.10
N GLN A 48 -11.41 -8.75 7.84
CA GLN A 48 -11.13 -10.14 7.50
C GLN A 48 -9.67 -10.54 7.78
N LEU A 49 -8.71 -9.64 7.52
CA LEU A 49 -7.31 -9.85 7.88
C LEU A 49 -7.14 -10.02 9.40
N THR A 50 -7.84 -9.22 10.21
CA THR A 50 -7.83 -9.32 11.69
C THR A 50 -8.39 -10.67 12.16
N LEU A 51 -9.33 -11.25 11.41
CA LEU A 51 -9.88 -12.59 11.65
C LEU A 51 -8.97 -13.71 11.13
N GLY A 52 -7.77 -13.38 10.62
CA GLY A 52 -6.77 -14.34 10.14
C GLY A 52 -7.01 -14.85 8.72
N LYS A 53 -7.95 -14.29 7.96
CA LYS A 53 -8.16 -14.67 6.55
C LYS A 53 -7.07 -14.06 5.68
N ARG A 54 -6.71 -14.77 4.62
CA ARG A 54 -5.77 -14.29 3.61
C ARG A 54 -6.50 -13.52 2.51
N LEU A 55 -5.81 -12.61 1.84
CA LEU A 55 -6.39 -11.83 0.74
C LEU A 55 -6.93 -12.72 -0.39
N ARG A 56 -6.23 -13.80 -0.72
CA ARG A 56 -6.66 -14.77 -1.74
C ARG A 56 -7.98 -15.49 -1.42
N ASP A 57 -8.31 -15.61 -0.13
CA ASP A 57 -9.51 -16.32 0.33
C ASP A 57 -10.73 -15.38 0.44
N MET A 58 -10.56 -14.10 0.13
CA MET A 58 -11.64 -13.10 0.12
C MET A 58 -12.32 -13.03 -1.25
N PRO A 59 -13.57 -12.50 -1.33
CA PRO A 59 -14.29 -12.37 -2.59
C PRO A 59 -13.50 -11.57 -3.64
N GLY A 60 -13.42 -12.08 -4.88
CA GLY A 60 -12.66 -11.46 -5.97
C GLY A 60 -13.13 -10.06 -6.33
N GLU A 61 -14.43 -9.83 -6.25
CA GLU A 61 -15.04 -8.53 -6.53
C GLU A 61 -14.58 -7.40 -5.60
N TRP A 62 -14.02 -7.72 -4.42
CA TRP A 62 -13.44 -6.72 -3.52
C TRP A 62 -12.13 -6.12 -4.05
N PHE A 63 -11.53 -6.76 -5.05
CA PHE A 63 -10.27 -6.36 -5.67
C PHE A 63 -10.47 -5.97 -7.14
N ALA A 64 -11.69 -5.58 -7.49
CA ALA A 64 -11.98 -5.03 -8.81
C ALA A 64 -11.16 -3.74 -9.03
N PRO A 65 -10.61 -3.55 -10.25
CA PRO A 65 -9.75 -2.39 -10.53
C PRO A 65 -10.47 -1.07 -10.28
N VAL A 66 -9.80 -0.16 -9.58
CA VAL A 66 -10.24 1.24 -9.44
C VAL A 66 -9.79 2.01 -10.69
N PRO A 67 -10.63 2.87 -11.28
CA PRO A 67 -10.26 3.68 -12.45
C PRO A 67 -8.98 4.49 -12.21
N GLU A 68 -8.06 4.50 -13.19
CA GLU A 68 -6.74 5.14 -13.07
C GLU A 68 -6.82 6.63 -12.74
N GLU A 69 -7.81 7.34 -13.28
CA GLU A 69 -8.07 8.74 -13.00
C GLU A 69 -8.36 9.03 -11.52
N LYS A 70 -8.73 7.99 -10.76
CA LYS A 70 -8.96 8.08 -9.31
C LYS A 70 -7.72 7.80 -8.46
N TRP A 71 -6.62 7.38 -9.06
CA TRP A 71 -5.39 7.04 -8.31
C TRP A 71 -4.64 8.24 -7.73
N SER A 72 -5.07 9.45 -8.04
CA SER A 72 -4.65 10.66 -7.31
C SER A 72 -5.23 10.73 -5.90
N ASN A 73 -6.34 10.03 -5.63
CA ASN A 73 -6.92 9.90 -4.30
C ASN A 73 -6.21 8.78 -3.52
N ALA A 74 -5.77 9.09 -2.30
CA ALA A 74 -5.01 8.14 -1.47
C ALA A 74 -5.80 6.87 -1.11
N MET A 75 -7.12 6.96 -0.91
CA MET A 75 -7.96 5.80 -0.60
C MET A 75 -8.04 4.87 -1.82
N CYS A 76 -8.25 5.42 -3.01
CA CYS A 76 -8.31 4.66 -4.25
C CYS A 76 -6.97 4.00 -4.57
N ALA A 77 -5.87 4.74 -4.47
CA ALA A 77 -4.53 4.20 -4.66
C ALA A 77 -4.19 3.08 -3.66
N SER A 78 -4.57 3.24 -2.39
CA SER A 78 -4.36 2.21 -1.36
C SER A 78 -5.17 0.94 -1.61
N THR A 79 -6.37 1.06 -2.20
CA THR A 79 -7.18 -0.11 -2.59
C THR A 79 -6.49 -0.91 -3.69
N GLU A 80 -5.88 -0.25 -4.67
CA GLU A 80 -5.07 -0.92 -5.70
C GLU A 80 -3.85 -1.63 -5.12
N VAL A 81 -3.20 -1.08 -4.08
CA VAL A 81 -2.12 -1.79 -3.36
C VAL A 81 -2.62 -3.10 -2.75
N LEU A 82 -3.85 -3.15 -2.25
CA LEU A 82 -4.45 -4.40 -1.73
C LEU A 82 -4.69 -5.42 -2.87
N ALA A 83 -5.09 -4.95 -4.07
CA ALA A 83 -5.23 -5.84 -5.24
C ALA A 83 -3.88 -6.41 -5.67
N VAL A 84 -2.81 -5.61 -5.69
CA VAL A 84 -1.43 -6.10 -5.92
C VAL A 84 -1.04 -7.12 -4.87
N SER A 85 -1.30 -6.84 -3.58
CA SER A 85 -0.97 -7.74 -2.47
C SER A 85 -1.72 -9.07 -2.56
N ARG A 86 -2.96 -9.05 -3.06
CA ARG A 86 -3.73 -10.27 -3.34
C ARG A 86 -3.06 -11.09 -4.44
N ALA A 87 -2.71 -10.50 -5.57
CA ALA A 87 -2.04 -11.20 -6.67
C ALA A 87 -0.72 -11.87 -6.19
N ILE A 88 0.03 -11.19 -5.29
CA ILE A 88 1.21 -11.79 -4.65
C ILE A 88 0.83 -12.99 -3.77
N ASP A 89 -0.27 -12.88 -3.02
CA ASP A 89 -0.76 -13.97 -2.15
C ASP A 89 -1.26 -15.18 -2.95
N GLU A 90 -1.78 -14.96 -4.15
CA GLU A 90 -2.15 -15.97 -5.15
C GLU A 90 -0.92 -16.53 -5.89
N LYS A 91 0.28 -15.98 -5.67
CA LYS A 91 1.55 -16.29 -6.36
C LYS A 91 1.57 -15.88 -7.84
N GLU A 92 0.67 -15.00 -8.24
CA GLU A 92 0.61 -14.42 -9.58
C GLU A 92 1.62 -13.27 -9.72
N PHE A 93 2.92 -13.58 -9.51
CA PHE A 93 3.98 -12.56 -9.41
C PHE A 93 4.12 -11.69 -10.65
N GLY A 94 3.90 -12.26 -11.85
CA GLY A 94 3.94 -11.50 -13.10
C GLY A 94 2.82 -10.48 -13.22
N THR A 95 1.61 -10.85 -12.79
CA THR A 95 0.44 -9.96 -12.72
C THR A 95 0.67 -8.87 -11.69
N ALA A 96 1.09 -9.26 -10.48
CA ALA A 96 1.39 -8.33 -9.38
C ALA A 96 2.45 -7.30 -9.78
N LEU A 97 3.52 -7.74 -10.49
CA LEU A 97 4.59 -6.87 -10.95
C LEU A 97 4.07 -5.79 -11.91
N LYS A 98 3.32 -6.19 -12.94
CA LYS A 98 2.72 -5.25 -13.92
C LYS A 98 1.79 -4.23 -13.25
N MET A 99 0.93 -4.70 -12.34
CA MET A 99 0.02 -3.83 -11.59
C MET A 99 0.77 -2.85 -10.70
N GLY A 100 1.74 -3.34 -9.93
CA GLY A 100 2.48 -2.54 -8.97
C GLY A 100 3.40 -1.51 -9.63
N GLU A 101 4.08 -1.84 -10.73
CA GLU A 101 4.91 -0.90 -11.50
C GLU A 101 4.05 0.23 -12.09
N LYS A 102 2.92 -0.11 -12.68
CA LYS A 102 1.96 0.87 -13.20
C LYS A 102 1.45 1.81 -12.09
N LEU A 103 1.18 1.25 -10.91
CA LEU A 103 0.71 2.02 -9.76
C LEU A 103 1.82 2.94 -9.22
N LEU A 104 3.08 2.47 -9.14
CA LEU A 104 4.23 3.30 -8.77
C LEU A 104 4.47 4.45 -9.74
N GLU A 105 4.24 4.24 -11.02
CA GLU A 105 4.40 5.27 -12.06
C GLU A 105 3.30 6.33 -11.99
N LYS A 106 2.02 5.90 -11.90
CA LYS A 106 0.87 6.78 -12.15
C LYS A 106 0.16 7.28 -10.89
N ALA A 107 0.24 6.58 -9.77
CA ALA A 107 -0.57 6.90 -8.60
C ALA A 107 0.06 8.01 -7.75
N ALA A 108 -0.36 9.25 -8.00
CA ALA A 108 0.03 10.42 -7.19
C ALA A 108 -0.51 10.34 -5.74
N GLY A 109 -1.60 9.59 -5.51
CA GLY A 109 -2.19 9.41 -4.19
C GLY A 109 -1.41 8.49 -3.24
N LEU A 110 -0.40 7.75 -3.74
CA LEU A 110 0.45 6.94 -2.88
C LEU A 110 1.38 7.81 -2.04
N ILE A 111 1.27 7.71 -0.73
CA ILE A 111 2.20 8.38 0.21
C ILE A 111 3.55 7.66 0.26
N GLY A 112 4.60 8.36 0.71
CA GLY A 112 5.99 7.86 0.65
C GLY A 112 6.21 6.47 1.24
N ILE A 113 5.61 6.17 2.40
CA ILE A 113 5.72 4.85 3.04
C ILE A 113 5.08 3.74 2.19
N GLN A 114 3.93 4.01 1.57
CA GLN A 114 3.25 3.06 0.69
C GLN A 114 4.05 2.81 -0.60
N ARG A 115 4.67 3.86 -1.16
CA ARG A 115 5.54 3.73 -2.34
C ARG A 115 6.73 2.83 -2.05
N TYR A 116 7.40 3.00 -0.92
CA TYR A 116 8.49 2.12 -0.51
C TYR A 116 8.03 0.69 -0.22
N ALA A 117 6.89 0.52 0.45
CA ALA A 117 6.33 -0.81 0.68
C ALA A 117 6.02 -1.52 -0.65
N LEU A 118 5.36 -0.83 -1.58
CA LEU A 118 5.06 -1.37 -2.90
C LEU A 118 6.33 -1.65 -3.72
N LYS A 119 7.35 -0.77 -3.66
CA LYS A 119 8.66 -1.03 -4.26
C LYS A 119 9.28 -2.32 -3.72
N GLY A 120 9.18 -2.56 -2.41
CA GLY A 120 9.63 -3.80 -1.79
C GLY A 120 8.91 -5.04 -2.32
N GLU A 121 7.61 -4.94 -2.55
CA GLU A 121 6.82 -6.01 -3.17
C GLU A 121 7.25 -6.25 -4.64
N MET A 122 7.56 -5.21 -5.39
CA MET A 122 8.05 -5.36 -6.78
C MET A 122 9.42 -6.01 -6.83
N ILE A 123 10.33 -5.63 -5.92
CA ILE A 123 11.62 -6.31 -5.77
C ILE A 123 11.42 -7.80 -5.45
N PHE A 124 10.49 -8.11 -4.54
CA PHE A 124 10.16 -9.50 -4.20
C PHE A 124 9.60 -10.26 -5.41
N CYS A 125 8.66 -9.67 -6.17
CA CYS A 125 8.09 -10.32 -7.36
C CYS A 125 9.16 -10.61 -8.41
N ARG A 126 10.05 -9.64 -8.73
CA ARG A 126 11.15 -9.85 -9.68
C ARG A 126 12.10 -10.94 -9.19
N LEU A 127 12.40 -10.96 -7.90
CA LEU A 127 13.24 -12.01 -7.32
C LEU A 127 12.63 -13.41 -7.48
N MET A 128 11.30 -13.53 -7.36
CA MET A 128 10.59 -14.80 -7.52
C MET A 128 10.46 -15.25 -8.98
N LEU A 129 10.45 -14.31 -9.93
CA LEU A 129 10.33 -14.58 -11.37
C LEU A 129 11.70 -14.88 -12.01
N ASP A 130 12.66 -14.00 -11.78
CA ASP A 130 13.91 -13.95 -12.55
C ASP A 130 15.12 -14.35 -11.71
N GLY A 131 14.95 -14.47 -10.40
CA GLY A 131 16.05 -14.68 -9.47
C GLY A 131 16.86 -13.40 -9.20
N PRO A 132 18.04 -13.54 -8.55
CA PRO A 132 18.88 -12.42 -8.20
C PRO A 132 19.64 -11.86 -9.42
N GLY A 133 19.55 -10.52 -9.61
CA GLY A 133 20.28 -9.78 -10.64
C GLY A 133 20.99 -8.55 -10.05
N GLU A 134 21.98 -8.01 -10.77
CA GLU A 134 22.74 -6.83 -10.29
C GLU A 134 21.86 -5.58 -10.21
N GLU A 135 20.91 -5.39 -11.12
CA GLU A 135 19.98 -4.29 -11.07
C GLU A 135 19.08 -4.37 -9.83
N LEU A 136 18.54 -5.56 -9.54
CA LEU A 136 17.72 -5.81 -8.36
C LEU A 136 18.50 -5.57 -7.06
N ARG A 137 19.78 -5.99 -7.03
CA ARG A 137 20.68 -5.71 -5.90
C ARG A 137 20.93 -4.23 -5.71
N ARG A 138 21.11 -3.46 -6.79
CA ARG A 138 21.29 -2.01 -6.75
C ARG A 138 20.04 -1.32 -6.19
N GLU A 139 18.87 -1.68 -6.68
CA GLU A 139 17.59 -1.15 -6.17
C GLU A 139 17.39 -1.47 -4.68
N TYR A 140 17.66 -2.72 -4.29
CA TYR A 140 17.56 -3.14 -2.89
C TYR A 140 18.51 -2.36 -1.98
N ARG A 141 19.74 -2.03 -2.46
CA ARG A 141 20.76 -1.30 -1.70
C ARG A 141 20.59 0.23 -1.71
N GLU A 142 19.59 0.75 -2.40
CA GLU A 142 19.32 2.19 -2.40
C GLU A 142 19.14 2.72 -0.98
N LYS A 143 19.85 3.81 -0.63
CA LYS A 143 19.91 4.34 0.75
C LYS A 143 18.52 4.60 1.34
N GLY A 144 17.63 5.27 0.60
CA GLY A 144 16.28 5.59 1.06
C GLY A 144 15.44 4.33 1.31
N PHE A 145 15.60 3.31 0.46
CA PHE A 145 14.91 2.05 0.63
C PHE A 145 15.44 1.27 1.85
N GLN A 146 16.75 1.25 2.07
CA GLN A 146 17.36 0.63 3.26
C GLN A 146 16.91 1.30 4.56
N GLU A 147 16.77 2.63 4.57
CA GLU A 147 16.21 3.35 5.73
C GLU A 147 14.76 2.98 6.00
N PHE A 148 13.95 2.85 4.94
CA PHE A 148 12.58 2.34 5.07
C PHE A 148 12.55 0.92 5.65
N LEU A 149 13.35 -0.01 5.15
CA LEU A 149 13.41 -1.39 5.65
C LEU A 149 13.77 -1.45 7.14
N LYS A 150 14.73 -0.64 7.60
CA LYS A 150 15.13 -0.56 9.01
C LYS A 150 14.00 -0.06 9.92
N ARG A 151 13.21 0.90 9.44
CA ARG A 151 12.09 1.48 10.21
C ARG A 151 10.82 0.63 10.18
N SER A 152 10.70 -0.26 9.21
CA SER A 152 9.49 -1.03 8.93
C SER A 152 9.65 -2.54 9.22
N VAL A 153 10.54 -2.90 10.13
CA VAL A 153 10.85 -4.31 10.47
C VAL A 153 9.65 -5.12 11.01
N TYR A 154 8.59 -4.45 11.43
CA TYR A 154 7.34 -5.07 11.89
C TYR A 154 6.40 -5.47 10.73
N MET A 155 6.66 -5.01 9.51
CA MET A 155 5.82 -5.33 8.35
C MET A 155 6.17 -6.72 7.80
N LEU A 156 5.16 -7.59 7.65
CA LEU A 156 5.35 -8.95 7.11
C LEU A 156 5.96 -8.95 5.71
N SER A 157 5.59 -8.00 4.86
CA SER A 157 6.17 -7.82 3.52
C SER A 157 7.66 -7.54 3.57
N VAL A 158 8.10 -6.68 4.50
CA VAL A 158 9.52 -6.36 4.71
C VAL A 158 10.28 -7.58 5.22
N LEU A 159 9.73 -8.30 6.21
CA LEU A 159 10.34 -9.53 6.73
C LEU A 159 10.47 -10.61 5.64
N ARG A 160 9.42 -10.79 4.83
CA ARG A 160 9.43 -11.72 3.69
C ARG A 160 10.53 -11.37 2.69
N LEU A 161 10.62 -10.10 2.29
CA LEU A 161 11.65 -9.62 1.37
C LEU A 161 13.05 -9.82 1.95
N GLN A 162 13.28 -9.43 3.19
CA GLN A 162 14.59 -9.61 3.85
C GLN A 162 14.99 -11.08 3.94
N TYR A 163 14.03 -11.97 4.25
CA TYR A 163 14.28 -13.41 4.27
C TYR A 163 14.63 -13.96 2.88
N ALA A 164 13.90 -13.53 1.85
CA ALA A 164 14.19 -13.93 0.47
C ALA A 164 15.58 -13.43 0.03
N CYS A 165 15.94 -12.18 0.37
CA CYS A 165 17.25 -11.61 0.02
C CYS A 165 18.43 -12.17 0.81
N LYS A 166 18.23 -12.77 1.98
CA LYS A 166 19.31 -13.46 2.74
C LYS A 166 19.79 -14.77 2.10
N ARG A 167 18.99 -15.32 1.20
CA ARG A 167 19.32 -16.58 0.49
C ARG A 167 20.03 -16.36 -0.86
N ILE A 168 20.33 -15.10 -1.16
CA ILE A 168 21.00 -14.65 -2.38
C ILE A 168 22.40 -14.15 -2.05
#